data_8201ca627f8ed4fa675fcb9c9a018c68
#
_entry.id   8201ca627f8ed4fa675fcb9c9a018c68
#
_cell.length_a   1.000
_cell.length_b   1.000
_cell.length_c   1.000
_cell.angle_alpha   90.00
_cell.angle_beta   90.00
_cell.angle_gamma   90.00
#
_symmetry.space_group_name_H-M   'P 1'
#
loop_
_entity.id
_entity.type
_entity.pdbx_description
1 polymer ?
#
loop_
_entity_poly.entity_id
_entity_poly.type
_entity_poly.pdbx_seq_one_letter_code
_entity_poly.pdbx_strand_id
1 'polypeptide(L)' 'MPKKEKKRLQVVISDEQDALLTKAAYKLSSPERLVSKSEVVRLAIEKIARELEEGKLELEEFLKKLEEEESSD' A
#
# COMPACT_ATOMS: atom_id res chain seq x y z
N MET A 1 -3.88 -4.44 28.01
CA MET A 1 -3.78 -4.32 26.57
C MET A 1 -2.62 -3.46 26.16
N PRO A 2 -1.72 -4.00 25.43
CA PRO A 2 -0.57 -3.20 25.02
C PRO A 2 -0.98 -2.10 24.08
N LYS A 3 -0.35 -0.99 24.22
CA LYS A 3 -0.56 0.08 23.32
C LYS A 3 0.04 -0.25 21.98
N LYS A 4 -0.67 0.13 20.95
CA LYS A 4 -0.09 0.03 19.63
C LYS A 4 0.94 1.11 19.48
N GLU A 5 2.15 0.70 19.30
CA GLU A 5 3.21 1.63 19.03
C GLU A 5 3.20 1.98 17.56
N LYS A 6 3.27 3.28 17.31
CA LYS A 6 3.34 3.74 15.94
C LYS A 6 4.79 3.78 15.52
N LYS A 7 5.07 3.11 14.43
CA LYS A 7 6.42 3.09 13.90
C LYS A 7 6.43 3.85 12.59
N ARG A 8 7.56 4.49 12.33
CA ARG A 8 7.74 5.23 11.08
C ARG A 8 8.45 4.35 10.08
N LEU A 9 7.88 4.28 8.89
CA LEU A 9 8.45 3.52 7.80
C LEU A 9 8.69 4.45 6.63
N GLN A 10 9.91 4.44 6.10
CA GLN A 10 10.23 5.23 4.93
C GLN A 10 10.34 4.32 3.74
N VAL A 11 9.64 4.67 2.67
CA VAL A 11 9.59 3.86 1.47
C VAL A 11 9.83 4.76 0.28
N VAL A 12 10.73 4.32 -0.60
CA VAL A 12 10.96 5.03 -1.85
C VAL A 12 10.01 4.49 -2.90
N ILE A 13 9.28 5.38 -3.52
CA ILE A 13 8.33 4.99 -4.54
C ILE A 13 8.60 5.76 -5.82
N SER A 14 8.15 5.20 -6.93
CA SER A 14 8.31 5.83 -8.22
C SER A 14 7.28 6.93 -8.41
N ASP A 15 7.50 7.75 -9.43
CA ASP A 15 6.52 8.78 -9.76
C ASP A 15 5.18 8.17 -10.12
N GLU A 16 5.21 7.03 -10.80
CA GLU A 16 3.98 6.35 -11.15
C GLU A 16 3.24 5.86 -9.93
N GLN A 17 3.98 5.31 -8.97
CA GLN A 17 3.37 4.85 -7.73
C GLN A 17 2.80 6.00 -6.94
N ASP A 18 3.49 7.13 -6.95
CA ASP A 18 2.97 8.30 -6.25
C ASP A 18 1.67 8.79 -6.90
N ALA A 19 1.61 8.76 -8.21
CA ALA A 19 0.41 9.18 -8.91
C ALA A 19 -0.76 8.26 -8.59
N LEU A 20 -0.49 6.95 -8.54
CA LEU A 20 -1.53 5.99 -8.17
C LEU A 20 -2.00 6.21 -6.74
N LEU A 21 -1.07 6.51 -5.87
CA LEU A 21 -1.40 6.76 -4.47
C LEU A 21 -2.27 8.00 -4.32
N THR A 22 -1.93 9.04 -5.04
CA THR A 22 -2.71 10.27 -5.03
C THR A 22 -4.12 10.01 -5.55
N LYS A 23 -4.22 9.25 -6.63
CA LYS A 23 -5.50 8.95 -7.22
C LYS A 23 -6.36 8.12 -6.27
N ALA A 24 -5.74 7.15 -5.61
CA ALA A 24 -6.47 6.31 -4.67
C ALA A 24 -6.98 7.14 -3.49
N ALA A 25 -6.14 8.02 -2.98
CA ALA A 25 -6.56 8.88 -1.88
C ALA A 25 -7.73 9.75 -2.28
N TYR A 26 -7.68 10.27 -3.49
CA TYR A 26 -8.76 11.12 -3.98
C TYR A 26 -10.07 10.33 -4.10
N LYS A 27 -9.98 9.12 -4.64
CA LYS A 27 -11.18 8.32 -4.84
C LYS A 27 -11.79 7.85 -3.53
N LEU A 28 -10.96 7.63 -2.53
CA LEU A 28 -11.46 7.20 -1.23
C LEU A 28 -11.98 8.36 -0.39
N SER A 29 -11.59 9.56 -0.73
CA SER A 29 -12.04 10.73 0.01
C SER A 29 -13.48 11.09 -0.33
N SER A 30 -14.16 11.66 0.64
CA SER A 30 -15.51 12.18 0.44
C SER A 30 -15.58 13.58 1.02
N PRO A 31 -16.65 14.32 0.75
CA PRO A 31 -16.78 15.65 1.37
C PRO A 31 -16.77 15.62 2.88
N GLU A 32 -17.15 14.48 3.46
CA GLU A 32 -17.21 14.36 4.90
C GLU A 32 -15.92 13.85 5.49
N ARG A 33 -15.06 13.23 4.68
CA ARG A 33 -13.83 12.67 5.19
C ARG A 33 -12.77 12.66 4.11
N LEU A 34 -11.67 13.29 4.41
CA LEU A 34 -10.52 13.31 3.52
C LEU A 34 -9.58 12.17 3.89
N VAL A 35 -9.10 11.47 2.87
CA VAL A 35 -8.20 10.35 3.07
C VAL A 35 -6.82 10.77 2.60
N SER A 36 -5.84 10.60 3.46
CA SER A 36 -4.47 10.96 3.15
C SER A 36 -3.74 9.81 2.46
N LYS A 37 -2.59 10.12 1.88
CA LYS A 37 -1.77 9.09 1.27
C LYS A 37 -1.31 8.07 2.31
N SER A 38 -1.00 8.53 3.51
CA SER A 38 -0.59 7.62 4.57
C SER A 38 -1.70 6.63 4.92
N GLU A 39 -2.93 7.11 4.92
CA GLU A 39 -4.05 6.24 5.21
C GLU A 39 -4.23 5.19 4.12
N VAL A 40 -4.02 5.59 2.87
CA VAL A 40 -4.10 4.64 1.77
C VAL A 40 -3.07 3.53 1.94
N VAL A 41 -1.86 3.91 2.31
CA VAL A 41 -0.79 2.93 2.52
C VAL A 41 -1.16 1.97 3.63
N ARG A 42 -1.69 2.49 4.73
CA ARG A 42 -2.07 1.62 5.84
C ARG A 42 -3.18 0.65 5.46
N LEU A 43 -4.14 1.13 4.69
CA LEU A 43 -5.19 0.23 4.20
C LEU A 43 -4.64 -0.83 3.28
N ALA A 44 -3.69 -0.46 2.43
CA ALA A 44 -3.09 -1.41 1.52
C ALA A 44 -2.34 -2.50 2.27
N ILE A 45 -1.65 -2.12 3.34
CA ILE A 45 -0.93 -3.10 4.15
C ILE A 45 -1.88 -4.12 4.72
N GLU A 46 -3.00 -3.65 5.27
CA GLU A 46 -3.96 -4.56 5.88
C GLU A 46 -4.61 -5.45 4.83
N LYS A 47 -4.90 -4.89 3.67
CA LYS A 47 -5.53 -5.66 2.62
C LYS A 47 -4.61 -6.76 2.12
N ILE A 48 -3.35 -6.42 1.89
CA ILE A 48 -2.39 -7.41 1.41
C ILE A 48 -2.19 -8.52 2.43
N ALA A 49 -2.07 -8.15 3.70
CA ALA A 49 -1.87 -9.13 4.75
C ALA A 49 -3.06 -10.09 4.82
N ARG A 50 -4.26 -9.54 4.70
CA ARG A 50 -5.45 -10.37 4.77
C ARG A 50 -5.53 -11.32 3.58
N GLU A 51 -5.21 -10.82 2.39
CA GLU A 51 -5.27 -11.67 1.21
C GLU A 51 -4.22 -12.78 1.26
N LEU A 52 -3.08 -12.50 1.85
CA LEU A 52 -2.07 -13.54 2.03
C LEU A 52 -2.56 -14.63 2.95
N GLU A 53 -3.21 -14.26 4.05
CA GLU A 53 -3.73 -15.25 4.98
C GLU A 53 -4.84 -16.08 4.37
N GLU A 54 -5.65 -15.47 3.53
CA GLU A 54 -6.75 -16.17 2.89
C GLU A 54 -6.34 -16.94 1.64
N GLY A 55 -5.10 -16.80 1.24
CA GLY A 55 -4.60 -17.49 0.06
C GLY A 55 -5.13 -16.92 -1.24
N LYS A 56 -5.61 -15.69 -1.22
CA LYS A 56 -6.17 -15.09 -2.42
C LYS A 56 -5.15 -14.34 -3.25
N LEU A 57 -4.00 -14.05 -2.67
CA LEU A 57 -2.97 -13.30 -3.37
C LEU A 57 -2.11 -14.25 -4.18
N GLU A 58 -1.88 -13.90 -5.43
CA GLU A 58 -1.01 -14.69 -6.30
C GLU A 58 0.43 -14.36 -6.00
N LEU A 59 1.04 -15.18 -5.17
CA LEU A 59 2.38 -14.90 -4.67
C LEU A 59 3.42 -14.84 -5.79
N GLU A 60 3.31 -15.72 -6.75
CA GLU A 60 4.31 -15.77 -7.82
C GLU A 60 4.29 -14.50 -8.66
N GLU A 61 3.11 -14.04 -8.99
CA GLU A 61 3.00 -12.80 -9.76
C GLU A 61 3.49 -11.62 -8.95
N PHE A 62 3.16 -11.62 -7.68
CA PHE A 62 3.55 -10.52 -6.82
C PHE A 62 5.06 -10.44 -6.67
N LEU A 63 5.69 -11.59 -6.45
CA LEU A 63 7.13 -11.66 -6.33
C LEU A 63 7.83 -11.28 -7.63
N LYS A 64 7.24 -11.71 -8.74
CA LYS A 64 7.79 -11.37 -10.03
C LYS A 64 7.77 -9.86 -10.25
N LYS A 65 6.70 -9.22 -9.83
CA LYS A 65 6.59 -7.78 -9.97
C LYS A 65 7.65 -7.07 -9.15
N LEU A 66 7.91 -7.56 -7.94
CA LEU A 66 8.94 -6.98 -7.11
C LEU A 66 10.31 -7.12 -7.75
N GLU A 67 10.57 -8.26 -8.37
CA GLU A 67 11.83 -8.48 -9.06
C GLU A 67 12.00 -7.53 -10.22
N GLU A 68 10.93 -7.28 -10.95
CA GLU A 68 10.98 -6.35 -12.05
C GLU A 68 11.30 -4.94 -11.58
N GLU A 69 10.73 -4.55 -10.44
CA GLU A 69 11.04 -3.25 -9.90
C GLU A 69 12.51 -3.12 -9.52
N GLU A 70 13.05 -4.16 -8.94
CA GLU A 70 14.42 -4.13 -8.49
C GLU A 70 15.41 -4.10 -9.63
N SER A 71 15.07 -4.72 -10.74
CA SER A 71 15.99 -4.79 -11.86
C SER A 71 15.81 -3.67 -12.87
N SER A 72 14.86 -2.80 -12.67
CA SER A 72 14.59 -1.73 -13.63
C SER A 72 15.23 -0.42 -13.19
N ASP A 73 16.43 -0.43 -12.89
CA ASP A 73 17.12 0.79 -12.50
C ASP A 73 17.31 1.77 -13.63
#